data_527ec22a366568a0b513f7989bf7b60a
#
_entry.id   527ec22a366568a0b513f7989bf7b60a
#
_cell.length_a   1.000
_cell.length_b   1.000
_cell.length_c   1.000
_cell.angle_alpha   90.00
_cell.angle_beta   90.00
_cell.angle_gamma   90.00
#
_symmetry.space_group_name_H-M   'P 1'
#
loop_
_entity.id
_entity.type
_entity.pdbx_description
1 polymer ?
#
loop_
_entity_poly.entity_id
_entity_poly.type
_entity_poly.pdbx_seq_one_letter_code
_entity_poly.pdbx_strand_id
1 'polypeptide(L)'
;GWTLPDETSAGAHLIEVRFLGGRDWVDPIGVGDPGNPEFYLPSSAEVSFNVSVPTKIILLTPSGTVDREASMTIEGRLLDLVDAPLNNLTVEVWLDGQWMTNVTTDETGLFIAIYPVPSDAALGPLTLETRFTGTTFYLPSNASGIWDVYSQVQVQVSMDSPVAVGQNSTITGTVVDNQLIGIAGHSVDLEVEGLIIATIF
;
A
#
# COMPACT_ATOMS: atom_id res chain seq x y z
N GLY A 1 -5.06 -27.86 24.72
CA GLY A 1 -4.97 -27.22 23.41
C GLY A 1 -3.55 -27.36 22.92
N TRP A 2 -3.37 -27.47 21.63
CA TRP A 2 -2.09 -27.50 20.97
C TRP A 2 -1.94 -26.22 20.16
N THR A 3 -0.77 -25.59 20.21
CA THR A 3 -0.43 -24.38 19.45
C THR A 3 0.54 -24.74 18.35
N LEU A 4 0.34 -24.17 17.17
CA LEU A 4 1.31 -24.28 16.08
C LEU A 4 2.61 -23.58 16.49
N PRO A 5 3.79 -24.21 16.23
CA PRO A 5 5.07 -23.51 16.38
C PRO A 5 5.16 -22.29 15.48
N ASP A 6 5.82 -21.23 15.97
CA ASP A 6 6.01 -19.97 15.20
C ASP A 6 6.75 -20.17 13.87
N GLU A 7 7.52 -21.26 13.76
CA GLU A 7 8.29 -21.63 12.55
C GLU A 7 7.47 -22.44 11.52
N THR A 8 6.17 -22.69 11.81
CA THR A 8 5.34 -23.45 10.87
C THR A 8 5.16 -22.71 9.57
N SER A 9 5.64 -23.28 8.46
CA SER A 9 5.54 -22.68 7.13
C SER A 9 4.08 -22.56 6.68
N ALA A 10 3.81 -21.54 5.84
CA ALA A 10 2.53 -21.49 5.12
C ALA A 10 2.37 -22.73 4.24
N GLY A 11 1.17 -23.25 4.15
CA GLY A 11 0.89 -24.40 3.28
C GLY A 11 -0.11 -25.38 3.85
N ALA A 12 -0.31 -26.47 3.10
CA ALA A 12 -1.11 -27.59 3.52
C ALA A 12 -0.27 -28.51 4.43
N HIS A 13 -0.82 -28.84 5.57
CA HIS A 13 -0.21 -29.71 6.57
C HIS A 13 -1.13 -30.89 6.88
N LEU A 14 -0.52 -31.99 7.32
CA LEU A 14 -1.22 -33.21 7.67
C LEU A 14 -1.01 -33.53 9.16
N ILE A 15 -2.07 -33.80 9.86
CA ILE A 15 -2.03 -34.41 11.19
C ILE A 15 -2.38 -35.88 11.01
N GLU A 16 -1.47 -36.76 11.41
CA GLU A 16 -1.74 -38.18 11.54
C GLU A 16 -1.80 -38.54 13.01
N VAL A 17 -2.92 -39.16 13.41
CA VAL A 17 -3.09 -39.74 14.72
C VAL A 17 -2.98 -41.24 14.61
N ARG A 18 -2.05 -41.84 15.32
CA ARG A 18 -1.80 -43.28 15.31
C ARG A 18 -2.11 -43.87 16.68
N PHE A 19 -2.95 -44.87 16.70
CA PHE A 19 -3.08 -45.78 17.79
C PHE A 19 -2.23 -47.03 17.50
N LEU A 20 -1.21 -47.25 18.32
CA LEU A 20 -0.23 -48.34 18.07
C LEU A 20 -0.74 -49.72 18.42
N GLY A 21 -1.97 -49.81 18.90
CA GLY A 21 -2.49 -51.03 19.43
C GLY A 21 -1.93 -51.35 20.83
N GLY A 22 -2.36 -52.40 21.43
CA GLY A 22 -1.83 -52.79 22.72
C GLY A 22 -2.66 -53.92 23.36
N ARG A 23 -2.13 -54.43 24.45
CA ARG A 23 -2.89 -55.21 25.41
C ARG A 23 -3.45 -54.25 26.45
N ASP A 24 -4.67 -54.51 26.83
CA ASP A 24 -5.23 -53.87 28.02
C ASP A 24 -4.31 -54.14 29.24
N TRP A 25 -4.06 -53.09 30.00
CA TRP A 25 -3.10 -53.15 31.12
C TRP A 25 -3.69 -54.04 32.22
N VAL A 26 -3.03 -55.16 32.51
CA VAL A 26 -3.38 -55.98 33.65
C VAL A 26 -3.01 -55.22 34.92
N ASP A 27 -3.97 -54.93 35.77
CA ASP A 27 -3.79 -54.31 37.08
C ASP A 27 -2.58 -54.92 37.82
N PRO A 28 -1.57 -54.11 38.21
CA PRO A 28 -0.36 -54.60 38.90
C PRO A 28 -0.62 -55.23 40.26
N ILE A 29 -1.88 -55.14 40.80
CA ILE A 29 -2.27 -55.79 42.04
C ILE A 29 -2.95 -57.14 41.86
N GLY A 30 -3.04 -57.67 40.64
CA GLY A 30 -3.43 -59.06 40.40
C GLY A 30 -4.90 -59.41 40.70
N VAL A 31 -5.78 -58.44 40.80
CA VAL A 31 -7.25 -58.66 41.03
C VAL A 31 -8.02 -58.42 39.73
N GLY A 32 -7.35 -58.38 38.58
CA GLY A 32 -7.98 -58.23 37.29
C GLY A 32 -8.90 -59.38 36.93
N ASP A 33 -10.00 -59.06 36.29
CA ASP A 33 -10.94 -60.03 35.72
C ASP A 33 -10.20 -61.06 34.86
N PRO A 34 -10.25 -62.35 35.12
CA PRO A 34 -9.53 -63.37 34.39
C PRO A 34 -10.12 -63.71 33.03
N GLY A 35 -10.99 -62.87 32.52
CA GLY A 35 -11.72 -63.19 31.32
C GLY A 35 -11.54 -62.28 30.15
N ASN A 36 -10.48 -62.33 29.45
CA ASN A 36 -10.27 -61.84 28.12
C ASN A 36 -9.34 -60.63 27.98
N PRO A 37 -8.06 -60.82 27.74
CA PRO A 37 -7.19 -59.72 27.37
C PRO A 37 -7.70 -59.14 26.04
N GLU A 38 -8.29 -57.98 26.10
CA GLU A 38 -8.66 -57.25 24.89
C GLU A 38 -7.39 -56.83 24.12
N PHE A 39 -7.28 -57.30 22.91
CA PHE A 39 -6.18 -56.91 22.00
C PHE A 39 -6.73 -55.90 21.02
N TYR A 40 -6.17 -54.70 21.05
CA TYR A 40 -6.50 -53.67 20.09
C TYR A 40 -5.50 -53.69 18.95
N LEU A 41 -5.98 -53.70 17.72
CA LEU A 41 -5.16 -53.59 16.54
C LEU A 41 -4.73 -52.11 16.32
N PRO A 42 -3.56 -51.90 15.77
CA PRO A 42 -3.14 -50.55 15.37
C PRO A 42 -4.13 -49.91 14.39
N SER A 43 -4.37 -48.63 14.54
CA SER A 43 -5.18 -47.86 13.60
C SER A 43 -4.61 -46.44 13.46
N SER A 44 -4.88 -45.79 12.34
CA SER A 44 -4.53 -44.39 12.14
C SER A 44 -5.67 -43.65 11.47
N ALA A 45 -5.69 -42.33 11.71
CA ALA A 45 -6.56 -41.41 11.04
C ALA A 45 -5.74 -40.14 10.66
N GLU A 46 -6.08 -39.54 9.55
CA GLU A 46 -5.41 -38.37 9.04
C GLU A 46 -6.42 -37.23 8.83
N VAL A 47 -5.97 -35.99 9.07
CA VAL A 47 -6.70 -34.78 8.74
C VAL A 47 -5.75 -33.75 8.18
N SER A 48 -6.13 -33.12 7.06
CA SER A 48 -5.39 -32.02 6.47
C SER A 48 -5.93 -30.69 6.97
N PHE A 49 -5.02 -29.70 7.14
CA PHE A 49 -5.38 -28.32 7.48
C PHE A 49 -4.40 -27.37 6.77
N ASN A 50 -4.83 -26.12 6.54
CA ASN A 50 -4.00 -25.10 5.95
C ASN A 50 -3.47 -24.16 7.04
N VAL A 51 -2.18 -23.82 6.94
CA VAL A 51 -1.55 -22.76 7.73
C VAL A 51 -1.43 -21.52 6.85
N SER A 52 -2.03 -20.42 7.29
CA SER A 52 -1.92 -19.12 6.65
C SER A 52 -1.02 -18.22 7.46
N VAL A 53 -0.11 -17.53 6.77
CA VAL A 53 0.84 -16.59 7.37
C VAL A 53 0.32 -15.16 7.22
N PRO A 54 0.27 -14.37 8.30
CA PRO A 54 -0.03 -12.94 8.20
C PRO A 54 1.02 -12.21 7.36
N THR A 55 0.57 -11.19 6.63
CA THR A 55 1.43 -10.37 5.77
C THR A 55 1.37 -8.91 6.17
N LYS A 56 2.30 -8.12 5.65
CA LYS A 56 2.31 -6.67 5.76
C LYS A 56 2.80 -6.03 4.48
N ILE A 57 2.22 -4.88 4.14
CA ILE A 57 2.74 -4.00 3.09
C ILE A 57 3.46 -2.83 3.75
N ILE A 58 4.65 -2.53 3.25
CA ILE A 58 5.42 -1.33 3.63
C ILE A 58 5.54 -0.47 2.39
N LEU A 59 4.93 0.72 2.40
CA LEU A 59 5.13 1.73 1.36
C LEU A 59 6.49 2.39 1.55
N LEU A 60 7.31 2.40 0.52
CA LEU A 60 8.60 3.10 0.48
C LEU A 60 8.41 4.58 0.10
N THR A 61 7.31 4.88 -0.59
CA THR A 61 6.90 6.22 -0.99
C THR A 61 5.50 6.53 -0.43
N PRO A 62 5.33 6.63 0.92
CA PRO A 62 4.01 6.77 1.54
C PRO A 62 3.40 8.16 1.36
N SER A 63 4.21 9.18 1.05
CA SER A 63 3.78 10.55 0.85
C SER A 63 4.74 11.30 -0.06
N GLY A 64 4.27 12.35 -0.69
CA GLY A 64 5.06 13.20 -1.57
C GLY A 64 4.20 14.28 -2.21
N THR A 65 4.82 14.98 -3.15
CA THR A 65 4.16 15.96 -4.00
C THR A 65 4.36 15.57 -5.46
N VAL A 66 3.38 15.86 -6.29
CA VAL A 66 3.46 15.61 -7.73
C VAL A 66 2.73 16.70 -8.49
N ASP A 67 3.30 17.14 -9.61
CA ASP A 67 2.63 18.08 -10.51
C ASP A 67 1.64 17.33 -11.42
N ARG A 68 0.59 18.02 -11.85
CA ARG A 68 -0.21 17.59 -12.99
C ARG A 68 0.71 17.32 -14.19
N GLU A 69 0.38 16.33 -15.03
CA GLU A 69 1.15 15.90 -16.20
C GLU A 69 2.51 15.26 -15.90
N ALA A 70 2.92 15.21 -14.62
CA ALA A 70 4.06 14.42 -14.19
C ALA A 70 3.66 12.96 -13.87
N SER A 71 4.65 12.14 -13.54
CA SER A 71 4.42 10.74 -13.14
C SER A 71 4.75 10.56 -11.67
N MET A 72 3.82 9.95 -10.94
CA MET A 72 4.03 9.50 -9.57
C MET A 72 4.50 8.05 -9.58
N THR A 73 5.62 7.77 -8.91
CA THR A 73 6.12 6.41 -8.71
C THR A 73 5.71 5.92 -7.31
N ILE A 74 5.00 4.81 -7.28
CA ILE A 74 4.51 4.17 -6.06
C ILE A 74 5.33 2.92 -5.85
N GLU A 75 6.07 2.87 -4.74
CA GLU A 75 6.93 1.74 -4.40
C GLU A 75 6.55 1.19 -3.03
N GLY A 76 6.60 -0.12 -2.91
CA GLY A 76 6.36 -0.80 -1.65
C GLY A 76 6.88 -2.22 -1.64
N ARG A 77 6.84 -2.84 -0.46
CA ARG A 77 7.21 -4.25 -0.27
C ARG A 77 6.08 -5.01 0.39
N LEU A 78 5.84 -6.21 -0.10
CA LEU A 78 4.98 -7.20 0.53
C LEU A 78 5.87 -8.23 1.25
N LEU A 79 5.68 -8.33 2.55
CA LEU A 79 6.49 -9.16 3.45
C LEU A 79 5.56 -10.00 4.34
N ASP A 80 6.10 -11.07 4.91
CA ASP A 80 5.46 -11.74 6.05
C ASP A 80 5.80 -11.02 7.37
N LEU A 81 5.36 -11.57 8.51
CA LEU A 81 5.61 -10.96 9.83
C LEU A 81 7.07 -11.05 10.30
N VAL A 82 7.87 -11.94 9.73
CA VAL A 82 9.29 -12.08 10.05
C VAL A 82 10.19 -11.35 9.04
N ASP A 83 9.60 -10.44 8.26
CA ASP A 83 10.27 -9.65 7.23
C ASP A 83 10.80 -10.45 6.03
N ALA A 84 10.34 -11.71 5.84
CA ALA A 84 10.68 -12.46 4.63
C ALA A 84 9.89 -11.92 3.43
N PRO A 85 10.55 -11.69 2.27
CA PRO A 85 9.91 -11.17 1.09
C PRO A 85 8.96 -12.19 0.45
N LEU A 86 7.81 -11.70 -0.01
CA LEU A 86 6.83 -12.50 -0.71
C LEU A 86 6.83 -12.14 -2.19
N ASN A 87 7.30 -13.07 -3.04
CA ASN A 87 7.45 -12.87 -4.48
C ASN A 87 6.27 -13.41 -5.28
N ASN A 88 6.14 -12.91 -6.51
CA ASN A 88 5.14 -13.35 -7.48
C ASN A 88 3.69 -13.29 -6.97
N LEU A 89 3.41 -12.30 -6.11
CA LEU A 89 2.08 -12.02 -5.56
C LEU A 89 1.55 -10.69 -6.10
N THR A 90 0.24 -10.64 -6.34
CA THR A 90 -0.43 -9.46 -6.89
C THR A 90 -0.81 -8.49 -5.78
N VAL A 91 -0.41 -7.23 -5.95
CA VAL A 91 -0.82 -6.10 -5.10
C VAL A 91 -1.68 -5.16 -5.96
N GLU A 92 -2.84 -4.81 -5.46
CA GLU A 92 -3.73 -3.82 -6.06
C GLU A 92 -3.32 -2.42 -5.62
N VAL A 93 -3.34 -1.46 -6.53
CA VAL A 93 -3.07 -0.04 -6.26
C VAL A 93 -4.33 0.75 -6.54
N TRP A 94 -4.73 1.57 -5.57
CA TRP A 94 -5.93 2.37 -5.57
C TRP A 94 -5.59 3.84 -5.30
N LEU A 95 -6.23 4.76 -6.00
CA LEU A 95 -6.10 6.20 -5.80
C LEU A 95 -7.51 6.80 -5.58
N ASP A 96 -7.68 7.55 -4.50
CA ASP A 96 -8.97 8.11 -4.06
C ASP A 96 -10.14 7.11 -4.10
N GLY A 97 -9.85 5.86 -3.69
CA GLY A 97 -10.83 4.78 -3.69
C GLY A 97 -11.16 4.20 -5.08
N GLN A 98 -10.47 4.64 -6.14
CA GLN A 98 -10.59 4.10 -7.48
C GLN A 98 -9.45 3.11 -7.76
N TRP A 99 -9.78 1.93 -8.27
CA TRP A 99 -8.78 0.97 -8.71
C TRP A 99 -7.96 1.54 -9.87
N MET A 100 -6.65 1.50 -9.74
CA MET A 100 -5.72 1.98 -10.75
C MET A 100 -5.10 0.84 -11.56
N THR A 101 -4.42 -0.08 -10.87
CA THR A 101 -3.69 -1.18 -11.51
C THR A 101 -3.39 -2.31 -10.53
N ASN A 102 -2.95 -3.42 -11.09
CA ASN A 102 -2.34 -4.52 -10.36
C ASN A 102 -0.85 -4.59 -10.70
N VAL A 103 -0.03 -4.81 -9.69
CA VAL A 103 1.41 -5.02 -9.83
C VAL A 103 1.80 -6.32 -9.15
N THR A 104 2.89 -6.92 -9.63
CA THR A 104 3.39 -8.19 -9.08
C THR A 104 4.69 -7.94 -8.32
N THR A 105 4.84 -8.55 -7.16
CA THR A 105 6.06 -8.47 -6.36
C THR A 105 7.19 -9.28 -6.99
N ASP A 106 8.41 -8.76 -6.92
CA ASP A 106 9.64 -9.45 -7.32
C ASP A 106 10.21 -10.36 -6.22
N GLU A 107 11.39 -10.94 -6.44
CA GLU A 107 12.09 -11.82 -5.50
C GLU A 107 12.44 -11.16 -4.16
N THR A 108 12.46 -9.83 -4.10
CA THR A 108 12.70 -9.04 -2.88
C THR A 108 11.39 -8.56 -2.23
N GLY A 109 10.25 -9.01 -2.74
CA GLY A 109 8.93 -8.56 -2.33
C GLY A 109 8.59 -7.14 -2.80
N LEU A 110 9.45 -6.50 -3.61
CA LEU A 110 9.24 -5.15 -4.13
C LEU A 110 8.16 -5.15 -5.20
N PHE A 111 7.29 -4.15 -5.16
CA PHE A 111 6.38 -3.81 -6.25
C PHE A 111 6.51 -2.33 -6.60
N ILE A 112 6.31 -2.02 -7.88
CA ILE A 112 6.39 -0.65 -8.41
C ILE A 112 5.20 -0.43 -9.33
N ALA A 113 4.49 0.68 -9.11
CA ALA A 113 3.48 1.19 -10.02
C ALA A 113 3.81 2.62 -10.42
N ILE A 114 3.50 2.98 -11.67
CA ILE A 114 3.67 4.34 -12.18
C ILE A 114 2.28 4.88 -12.55
N TYR A 115 1.95 6.04 -12.00
CA TYR A 115 0.70 6.74 -12.29
C TYR A 115 1.01 8.05 -13.02
N PRO A 116 0.64 8.17 -14.29
CA PRO A 116 0.69 9.46 -15.00
C PRO A 116 -0.45 10.32 -14.47
N VAL A 117 -0.11 11.42 -13.79
CA VAL A 117 -1.10 12.34 -13.23
C VAL A 117 -1.77 13.11 -14.37
N PRO A 118 -3.11 13.02 -14.52
CA PRO A 118 -3.81 13.73 -15.59
C PRO A 118 -3.67 15.25 -15.49
N SER A 119 -3.75 15.95 -16.63
CA SER A 119 -3.71 17.42 -16.65
C SER A 119 -4.88 18.07 -15.92
N ASP A 120 -6.00 17.35 -15.82
CA ASP A 120 -7.24 17.76 -15.14
C ASP A 120 -7.41 17.15 -13.74
N ALA A 121 -6.38 16.48 -13.19
CA ALA A 121 -6.43 15.93 -11.86
C ALA A 121 -6.84 17.01 -10.84
N ALA A 122 -7.64 16.64 -9.82
CA ALA A 122 -7.97 17.56 -8.73
C ALA A 122 -6.68 17.99 -8.01
N LEU A 123 -6.60 19.27 -7.64
CA LEU A 123 -5.48 19.77 -6.83
C LEU A 123 -5.71 19.46 -5.36
N GLY A 124 -4.60 19.22 -4.65
CA GLY A 124 -4.61 18.90 -3.21
C GLY A 124 -4.36 17.43 -2.93
N PRO A 125 -4.81 16.93 -1.77
CA PRO A 125 -4.48 15.58 -1.31
C PRO A 125 -5.13 14.51 -2.18
N LEU A 126 -4.29 13.53 -2.57
CA LEU A 126 -4.63 12.30 -3.29
C LEU A 126 -4.34 11.11 -2.37
N THR A 127 -5.34 10.33 -2.02
CA THR A 127 -5.17 9.17 -1.16
C THR A 127 -4.66 7.98 -1.96
N LEU A 128 -3.49 7.48 -1.59
CA LEU A 128 -2.94 6.22 -2.09
C LEU A 128 -3.32 5.08 -1.15
N GLU A 129 -3.80 3.98 -1.71
CA GLU A 129 -3.97 2.72 -0.98
C GLU A 129 -3.42 1.56 -1.80
N THR A 130 -2.70 0.66 -1.13
CA THR A 130 -2.24 -0.60 -1.71
C THR A 130 -2.85 -1.75 -0.94
N ARG A 131 -3.33 -2.77 -1.65
CA ARG A 131 -4.04 -3.92 -1.07
C ARG A 131 -3.48 -5.22 -1.61
N PHE A 132 -3.16 -6.10 -0.70
CA PHE A 132 -2.96 -7.51 -0.98
C PHE A 132 -4.19 -8.27 -0.46
N THR A 133 -4.94 -8.88 -1.35
CA THR A 133 -6.20 -9.56 -1.01
C THR A 133 -6.01 -10.91 -0.33
N GLY A 134 -4.74 -11.35 -0.24
CA GLY A 134 -4.41 -12.65 0.34
C GLY A 134 -4.46 -13.79 -0.68
N THR A 135 -4.07 -14.97 -0.20
CA THR A 135 -4.17 -16.25 -0.92
C THR A 135 -4.62 -17.32 0.07
N THR A 136 -4.64 -18.60 -0.36
CA THR A 136 -4.89 -19.71 0.56
C THR A 136 -3.90 -19.76 1.73
N PHE A 137 -2.66 -19.27 1.52
CA PHE A 137 -1.57 -19.39 2.48
C PHE A 137 -1.10 -18.08 3.09
N TYR A 138 -1.51 -16.95 2.53
CA TYR A 138 -1.15 -15.63 3.00
C TYR A 138 -2.40 -14.81 3.32
N LEU A 139 -2.47 -14.24 4.51
CA LEU A 139 -3.57 -13.38 4.91
C LEU A 139 -3.48 -12.02 4.20
N PRO A 140 -4.62 -11.33 4.00
CA PRO A 140 -4.63 -10.03 3.34
C PRO A 140 -3.93 -8.96 4.20
N SER A 141 -3.41 -7.93 3.52
CA SER A 141 -2.84 -6.74 4.15
C SER A 141 -3.02 -5.51 3.26
N ASN A 142 -2.95 -4.33 3.86
CA ASN A 142 -3.02 -3.06 3.15
C ASN A 142 -2.08 -2.02 3.76
N ALA A 143 -1.78 -0.99 2.98
CA ALA A 143 -1.09 0.20 3.44
C ALA A 143 -1.62 1.41 2.66
N SER A 144 -1.57 2.60 3.29
CA SER A 144 -2.05 3.84 2.69
C SER A 144 -1.07 4.98 2.87
N GLY A 145 -1.18 5.98 2.01
CA GLY A 145 -0.39 7.20 2.03
C GLY A 145 -1.17 8.37 1.44
N ILE A 146 -0.59 9.55 1.51
CA ILE A 146 -1.19 10.79 0.96
C ILE A 146 -0.14 11.50 0.11
N TRP A 147 -0.54 11.87 -1.10
CA TRP A 147 0.23 12.70 -2.00
C TRP A 147 -0.53 13.98 -2.28
N ASP A 148 0.19 15.09 -2.42
CA ASP A 148 -0.42 16.36 -2.81
C ASP A 148 -0.18 16.64 -4.29
N VAL A 149 -1.26 16.85 -5.04
CA VAL A 149 -1.23 17.20 -6.45
C VAL A 149 -1.19 18.71 -6.59
N TYR A 150 -0.21 19.21 -7.31
CA TYR A 150 -0.02 20.62 -7.62
C TYR A 150 -0.23 20.90 -9.09
N SER A 151 -0.47 22.17 -9.42
CA SER A 151 -0.43 22.71 -10.77
C SER A 151 0.71 23.72 -10.88
N GLN A 152 1.42 23.67 -11.99
CA GLN A 152 2.35 24.74 -12.34
C GLN A 152 1.58 26.01 -12.69
N VAL A 153 2.08 27.13 -12.21
CA VAL A 153 1.47 28.46 -12.40
C VAL A 153 2.27 29.27 -13.38
N GLN A 154 1.58 29.94 -14.32
CA GLN A 154 2.16 30.89 -15.24
C GLN A 154 1.64 32.29 -14.92
N VAL A 155 2.57 33.23 -14.80
CA VAL A 155 2.26 34.64 -14.67
C VAL A 155 2.59 35.31 -15.98
N GLN A 156 1.60 35.98 -16.58
CA GLN A 156 1.79 36.80 -17.77
C GLN A 156 1.58 38.27 -17.39
N VAL A 157 2.46 39.12 -17.82
CA VAL A 157 2.38 40.56 -17.53
C VAL A 157 2.65 41.38 -18.81
N SER A 158 1.92 42.45 -18.96
CA SER A 158 2.15 43.45 -20.01
C SER A 158 2.04 44.88 -19.47
N MET A 159 2.77 45.80 -20.08
CA MET A 159 2.72 47.19 -19.71
C MET A 159 2.99 48.05 -20.95
N ASP A 160 2.46 49.26 -21.00
CA ASP A 160 2.76 50.20 -22.06
C ASP A 160 4.21 50.67 -21.96
N SER A 161 4.89 50.71 -23.13
CA SER A 161 6.29 51.14 -23.19
C SER A 161 6.55 51.87 -24.55
N PRO A 162 7.28 53.00 -24.57
CA PRO A 162 7.95 53.68 -23.45
C PRO A 162 7.00 54.53 -22.61
N VAL A 163 7.32 54.68 -21.29
CA VAL A 163 6.61 55.57 -20.36
C VAL A 163 7.46 56.82 -20.11
N ALA A 164 6.87 57.99 -20.28
CA ALA A 164 7.57 59.23 -19.98
C ALA A 164 7.64 59.53 -18.47
N VAL A 165 8.71 60.16 -18.02
CA VAL A 165 8.88 60.52 -16.61
C VAL A 165 7.70 61.38 -16.15
N GLY A 166 7.11 61.00 -15.01
CA GLY A 166 5.96 61.71 -14.41
C GLY A 166 4.60 61.30 -15.01
N GLN A 167 4.55 60.33 -15.90
CA GLN A 167 3.31 59.77 -16.43
C GLN A 167 2.94 58.45 -15.71
N ASN A 168 1.65 58.18 -15.65
CA ASN A 168 1.13 56.91 -15.18
C ASN A 168 1.19 55.87 -16.28
N SER A 169 1.51 54.64 -15.93
CA SER A 169 1.39 53.47 -16.80
C SER A 169 0.48 52.43 -16.17
N THR A 170 -0.24 51.72 -17.03
CA THR A 170 -1.06 50.60 -16.59
C THR A 170 -0.29 49.30 -16.80
N ILE A 171 -0.18 48.52 -15.76
CA ILE A 171 0.36 47.14 -15.80
C ILE A 171 -0.83 46.19 -15.73
N THR A 172 -0.92 45.29 -16.68
CA THR A 172 -1.94 44.25 -16.71
C THR A 172 -1.27 42.88 -16.63
N GLY A 173 -1.87 41.97 -15.93
CA GLY A 173 -1.36 40.61 -15.83
C GLY A 173 -2.46 39.59 -15.58
N THR A 174 -2.13 38.34 -15.83
CA THR A 174 -2.96 37.18 -15.54
C THR A 174 -2.11 36.11 -14.88
N VAL A 175 -2.70 35.43 -13.92
CA VAL A 175 -2.11 34.24 -13.29
C VAL A 175 -3.00 33.05 -13.68
N VAL A 176 -2.42 32.08 -14.32
CA VAL A 176 -3.15 30.90 -14.82
C VAL A 176 -2.42 29.61 -14.42
N ASP A 177 -3.19 28.53 -14.30
CA ASP A 177 -2.63 27.21 -14.12
C ASP A 177 -2.13 26.58 -15.43
N ASN A 178 -1.67 25.32 -15.40
CA ASN A 178 -1.20 24.60 -16.58
C ASN A 178 -2.31 24.34 -17.62
N GLN A 179 -3.58 24.50 -17.28
CA GLN A 179 -4.73 24.44 -18.19
C GLN A 179 -5.17 25.82 -18.71
N LEU A 180 -4.40 26.89 -18.41
CA LEU A 180 -4.73 28.28 -18.70
C LEU A 180 -6.00 28.78 -18.00
N ILE A 181 -6.37 28.15 -16.90
CA ILE A 181 -7.49 28.59 -16.07
C ILE A 181 -7.00 29.65 -15.09
N GLY A 182 -7.71 30.79 -15.01
CA GLY A 182 -7.36 31.88 -14.10
C GLY A 182 -7.40 31.46 -12.64
N ILE A 183 -6.37 31.80 -11.89
CA ILE A 183 -6.26 31.54 -10.46
C ILE A 183 -6.75 32.78 -9.72
N ALA A 184 -7.80 32.63 -8.91
CA ALA A 184 -8.39 33.71 -8.12
C ALA A 184 -8.11 33.51 -6.62
N GLY A 185 -8.22 34.59 -5.85
CA GLY A 185 -8.13 34.56 -4.38
C GLY A 185 -6.72 34.45 -3.82
N HIS A 186 -5.70 34.68 -4.65
CA HIS A 186 -4.30 34.75 -4.23
C HIS A 186 -3.72 36.14 -4.46
N SER A 187 -2.79 36.54 -3.59
CA SER A 187 -2.07 37.79 -3.76
C SER A 187 -0.97 37.67 -4.80
N VAL A 188 -0.78 38.73 -5.59
CA VAL A 188 0.31 38.89 -6.53
C VAL A 188 1.09 40.15 -6.19
N ASP A 189 2.38 40.01 -5.94
CA ASP A 189 3.25 41.15 -5.67
C ASP A 189 3.81 41.69 -6.99
N LEU A 190 3.67 42.98 -7.18
CA LEU A 190 4.33 43.72 -8.23
C LEU A 190 5.66 44.28 -7.73
N GLU A 191 6.74 43.81 -8.29
CA GLU A 191 8.08 44.18 -7.85
C GLU A 191 8.83 44.90 -8.99
N VAL A 192 9.52 45.97 -8.64
CA VAL A 192 10.40 46.70 -9.55
C VAL A 192 11.78 46.80 -8.92
N GLU A 193 12.80 46.28 -9.60
CA GLU A 193 14.21 46.28 -9.17
C GLU A 193 14.41 45.73 -7.74
N GLY A 194 13.64 44.73 -7.36
CA GLY A 194 13.70 44.10 -6.03
C GLY A 194 12.89 44.81 -4.94
N LEU A 195 12.09 45.82 -5.30
CA LEU A 195 11.21 46.50 -4.38
C LEU A 195 9.74 46.23 -4.70
N ILE A 196 8.98 45.68 -3.73
CA ILE A 196 7.54 45.51 -3.89
C ILE A 196 6.87 46.86 -3.90
N ILE A 197 6.21 47.22 -5.01
CA ILE A 197 5.53 48.51 -5.22
C ILE A 197 4.01 48.37 -5.06
N ALA A 198 3.45 47.17 -5.18
CA ALA A 198 2.04 46.87 -4.95
C ALA A 198 1.82 45.38 -4.71
N THR A 199 0.80 45.08 -3.89
CA THR A 199 0.23 43.72 -3.74
C THR A 199 -1.22 43.79 -4.20
N ILE A 200 -1.59 42.90 -5.14
CA ILE A 200 -2.93 42.83 -5.77
C ILE A 200 -3.60 41.53 -5.33
N PHE A 201 -4.91 41.53 -5.04
CA PHE A 201 -5.70 40.39 -4.62
C PHE A 201 -6.75 40.02 -5.66
#